data_2452eb991196a83106e5434f776c4472
#
_entry.id   2452eb991196a83106e5434f776c4472
#
_cell.length_a   1.000
_cell.length_b   1.000
_cell.length_c   1.000
_cell.angle_alpha   90.00
_cell.angle_beta   90.00
_cell.angle_gamma   90.00
#
_symmetry.space_group_name_H-M   'P 1'
#
loop_
_entity.id
_entity.type
_entity.pdbx_description
1 polymer ?
#
loop_
_entity_poly.entity_id
_entity_poly.type
_entity_poly.pdbx_seq_one_letter_code
_entity_poly.pdbx_strand_id
1 'polypeptide(L)'
;MDDYLTPTCITIEAVAKMDKFELLRRTPEMFDLNEIDRELILCAAQIRADEIGFGKAFEMAVKSLRKQCREIVPMRETDIELDYDRNGKPLLTVENFHRVLSFEAAFRLLRYNAMTDAAEIDTITEDGLKKRKWGDSDDSRAMQHIEGKYGLYSDVKYRHAMRVYLDEQSYNPVTDMLNALKWDGTPRIEGFLTKWMGCADTPYVQECSRLIFAGGVHRAFKPGCKYDDVVVMIGTKQGEGKSTLVRWLAMRDEFFTEVTEIEGQRGIEALKGAWICELEELLGLTKAKEVEAVKAYITRQVDRYRRPYDRYVTEHPRRCVFIGTTNRRQFLTDKTGNRRFYPVETNGSGYDLFDHEEEVKEDIRQCWAEAVQRFRDG
;
A
#
# COMPACT_ATOMS: atom_id res chain seq x y z
N MET A 1 30.57 -18.37 -13.05
CA MET A 1 30.84 -18.22 -11.62
C MET A 1 31.93 -17.17 -11.53
N ASP A 2 31.70 -16.03 -11.05
CA ASP A 2 32.53 -14.84 -10.99
C ASP A 2 32.20 -13.77 -12.03
N ASP A 3 31.14 -13.00 -11.71
CA ASP A 3 30.99 -11.64 -12.26
C ASP A 3 29.89 -10.88 -11.53
N TYR A 4 29.90 -10.95 -10.19
CA TYR A 4 29.08 -10.10 -9.36
C TYR A 4 30.00 -9.18 -8.57
N LEU A 5 29.88 -7.86 -8.82
CA LEU A 5 30.47 -6.80 -8.00
C LEU A 5 31.85 -6.27 -8.41
N THR A 6 31.97 -5.73 -9.61
CA THR A 6 32.79 -4.55 -9.82
C THR A 6 31.85 -3.39 -10.17
N PRO A 7 32.03 -2.17 -9.68
CA PRO A 7 31.33 -1.00 -10.17
C PRO A 7 31.86 -0.73 -11.59
N THR A 8 31.39 -1.50 -12.57
CA THR A 8 31.63 -1.24 -13.97
C THR A 8 30.79 -0.02 -14.31
N CYS A 9 31.48 1.08 -14.59
CA CYS A 9 30.88 2.26 -15.16
C CYS A 9 29.95 1.82 -16.32
N ILE A 10 28.64 2.07 -16.17
CA ILE A 10 27.66 1.73 -17.21
C ILE A 10 27.96 2.65 -18.40
N THR A 11 28.34 2.08 -19.53
CA THR A 11 28.61 2.81 -20.76
C THR A 11 27.49 2.57 -21.78
N ILE A 12 27.32 3.51 -22.71
CA ILE A 12 26.37 3.36 -23.84
C ILE A 12 26.63 2.07 -24.61
N GLU A 13 27.90 1.73 -24.84
CA GLU A 13 28.29 0.51 -25.55
C GLU A 13 27.93 -0.77 -24.79
N ALA A 14 28.05 -0.74 -23.47
CA ALA A 14 27.63 -1.86 -22.61
C ALA A 14 26.11 -2.04 -22.67
N VAL A 15 25.36 -0.95 -22.55
CA VAL A 15 23.88 -0.97 -22.62
C VAL A 15 23.39 -1.52 -23.97
N ALA A 16 24.01 -1.14 -25.07
CA ALA A 16 23.64 -1.61 -26.41
C ALA A 16 23.78 -3.14 -26.59
N LYS A 17 24.53 -3.81 -25.73
CA LYS A 17 24.76 -5.27 -25.77
C LYS A 17 23.95 -6.05 -24.73
N MET A 18 23.28 -5.35 -23.81
CA MET A 18 22.49 -5.98 -22.74
C MET A 18 21.29 -6.73 -23.31
N ASP A 19 21.03 -7.90 -22.76
CA ASP A 19 19.76 -8.57 -22.94
C ASP A 19 18.67 -7.95 -22.05
N LYS A 20 17.43 -8.39 -22.23
CA LYS A 20 16.28 -7.88 -21.50
C LYS A 20 16.45 -8.00 -19.98
N PHE A 21 16.97 -9.12 -19.50
CA PHE A 21 17.13 -9.41 -18.09
C PHE A 21 18.23 -8.54 -17.46
N GLU A 22 19.35 -8.41 -18.13
CA GLU A 22 20.47 -7.60 -17.67
C GLU A 22 20.12 -6.11 -17.67
N LEU A 23 19.40 -5.63 -18.70
CA LEU A 23 18.96 -4.25 -18.79
C LEU A 23 18.02 -3.88 -17.64
N LEU A 24 17.04 -4.74 -17.34
CA LEU A 24 16.11 -4.52 -16.23
C LEU A 24 16.84 -4.56 -14.87
N ARG A 25 17.75 -5.48 -14.68
CA ARG A 25 18.51 -5.63 -13.43
C ARG A 25 19.38 -4.41 -13.14
N ARG A 26 19.98 -3.81 -14.19
CA ARG A 26 20.92 -2.70 -14.04
C ARG A 26 20.26 -1.31 -14.16
N THR A 27 18.96 -1.24 -14.44
CA THR A 27 18.24 0.04 -14.52
C THR A 27 18.35 0.90 -13.27
N PRO A 28 18.25 0.38 -12.02
CA PRO A 28 18.45 1.19 -10.83
C PRO A 28 19.84 1.83 -10.75
N GLU A 29 20.90 1.14 -11.19
CA GLU A 29 22.28 1.63 -11.22
C GLU A 29 22.44 2.85 -12.14
N MET A 30 21.61 2.95 -13.20
CA MET A 30 21.63 4.10 -14.14
C MET A 30 21.19 5.39 -13.45
N PHE A 31 20.41 5.31 -12.38
CA PHE A 31 19.97 6.47 -11.62
C PHE A 31 21.05 7.00 -10.65
N ASP A 32 22.13 6.27 -10.45
CA ASP A 32 23.28 6.69 -9.64
C ASP A 32 24.26 7.58 -10.40
N LEU A 33 24.12 7.66 -11.73
CA LEU A 33 24.95 8.51 -12.58
C LEU A 33 24.59 10.00 -12.37
N ASN A 34 25.55 10.89 -12.66
CA ASN A 34 25.25 12.32 -12.75
C ASN A 34 24.15 12.59 -13.78
N GLU A 35 23.52 13.75 -13.72
CA GLU A 35 22.31 14.04 -14.49
C GLU A 35 22.51 13.89 -16.01
N ILE A 36 23.67 14.30 -16.54
CA ILE A 36 23.97 14.25 -17.97
C ILE A 36 24.19 12.79 -18.41
N ASP A 37 25.05 12.06 -17.71
CA ASP A 37 25.36 10.67 -18.05
C ASP A 37 24.14 9.77 -17.85
N ARG A 38 23.35 10.01 -16.80
CA ARG A 38 22.09 9.31 -16.58
C ARG A 38 21.11 9.43 -17.75
N GLU A 39 20.87 10.65 -18.23
CA GLU A 39 19.95 10.87 -19.34
C GLU A 39 20.45 10.22 -20.64
N LEU A 40 21.75 10.29 -20.91
CA LEU A 40 22.36 9.62 -22.05
C LEU A 40 22.23 8.09 -21.96
N ILE A 41 22.53 7.52 -20.82
CA ILE A 41 22.44 6.07 -20.58
C ILE A 41 20.99 5.59 -20.61
N LEU A 42 20.04 6.33 -20.00
CA LEU A 42 18.63 5.99 -20.05
C LEU A 42 18.05 6.07 -21.46
N CYS A 43 18.51 7.02 -22.27
CA CYS A 43 18.13 7.11 -23.67
C CYS A 43 18.64 5.88 -24.47
N ALA A 44 19.90 5.51 -24.30
CA ALA A 44 20.46 4.31 -24.92
C ALA A 44 19.75 3.02 -24.46
N ALA A 45 19.40 2.95 -23.18
CA ALA A 45 18.66 1.83 -22.60
C ALA A 45 17.23 1.73 -23.15
N GLN A 46 16.56 2.87 -23.38
CA GLN A 46 15.24 2.89 -24.02
C GLN A 46 15.31 2.40 -25.48
N ILE A 47 16.28 2.86 -26.24
CA ILE A 47 16.49 2.40 -27.63
C ILE A 47 16.69 0.87 -27.62
N ARG A 48 17.54 0.37 -26.72
CA ARG A 48 17.79 -1.06 -26.60
C ARG A 48 16.55 -1.85 -26.20
N ALA A 49 15.78 -1.34 -25.25
CA ALA A 49 14.52 -1.96 -24.82
C ALA A 49 13.50 -2.03 -25.98
N ASP A 50 13.43 -1.00 -26.83
CA ASP A 50 12.58 -0.99 -28.02
C ASP A 50 13.01 -2.04 -29.04
N GLU A 51 14.33 -2.16 -29.29
CA GLU A 51 14.90 -3.16 -30.19
C GLU A 51 14.58 -4.60 -29.78
N ILE A 52 14.60 -4.88 -28.49
CA ILE A 52 14.35 -6.23 -27.96
C ILE A 52 12.91 -6.44 -27.47
N GLY A 53 12.00 -5.51 -27.83
CA GLY A 53 10.55 -5.72 -27.80
C GLY A 53 9.85 -5.47 -26.46
N PHE A 54 10.47 -4.75 -25.51
CA PHE A 54 9.80 -4.40 -24.24
C PHE A 54 9.88 -2.91 -23.85
N GLY A 55 10.08 -2.02 -24.83
CA GLY A 55 10.26 -0.58 -24.63
C GLY A 55 9.20 0.10 -23.78
N LYS A 56 7.91 -0.23 -23.96
CA LYS A 56 6.82 0.34 -23.16
C LYS A 56 6.94 -0.01 -21.66
N ALA A 57 7.29 -1.27 -21.35
CA ALA A 57 7.47 -1.69 -19.98
C ALA A 57 8.69 -1.02 -19.33
N PHE A 58 9.78 -0.87 -20.10
CA PHE A 58 10.98 -0.16 -19.66
C PHE A 58 10.68 1.33 -19.40
N GLU A 59 9.98 2.02 -20.29
CA GLU A 59 9.57 3.42 -20.13
C GLU A 59 8.74 3.63 -18.84
N MET A 60 7.79 2.73 -18.59
CA MET A 60 6.99 2.76 -17.35
C MET A 60 7.85 2.58 -16.10
N ALA A 61 8.81 1.65 -16.14
CA ALA A 61 9.73 1.41 -15.04
C ALA A 61 10.61 2.63 -14.76
N VAL A 62 11.21 3.22 -15.81
CA VAL A 62 12.01 4.45 -15.73
C VAL A 62 11.18 5.61 -15.18
N LYS A 63 9.94 5.79 -15.66
CA LYS A 63 9.04 6.84 -15.17
C LYS A 63 8.71 6.70 -13.69
N SER A 64 8.49 5.48 -13.22
CA SER A 64 8.27 5.19 -11.81
C SER A 64 9.51 5.46 -10.97
N LEU A 65 10.70 5.03 -11.43
CA LEU A 65 11.97 5.30 -10.76
C LEU A 65 12.29 6.79 -10.72
N ARG A 66 12.05 7.54 -11.80
CA ARG A 66 12.20 9.00 -11.83
C ARG A 66 11.33 9.71 -10.78
N LYS A 67 10.11 9.23 -10.57
CA LYS A 67 9.21 9.79 -9.54
C LYS A 67 9.76 9.54 -8.13
N GLN A 68 10.26 8.34 -7.88
CA GLN A 68 10.85 7.96 -6.59
C GLN A 68 12.19 8.68 -6.33
N CYS A 69 13.05 8.80 -7.36
CA CYS A 69 14.34 9.49 -7.23
C CYS A 69 14.22 11.02 -7.13
N ARG A 70 13.11 11.65 -7.54
CA ARG A 70 12.88 13.09 -7.32
C ARG A 70 12.66 13.46 -5.86
N GLU A 71 12.27 12.51 -5.04
CA GLU A 71 12.11 12.69 -3.59
C GLU A 71 13.40 12.40 -2.81
N ILE A 72 14.43 11.84 -3.49
CA ILE A 72 15.72 11.51 -2.88
C ILE A 72 16.75 12.51 -3.43
N VAL A 73 17.29 13.37 -2.58
CA VAL A 73 18.37 14.29 -2.89
C VAL A 73 19.54 13.48 -3.49
N PRO A 74 20.09 13.84 -4.68
CA PRO A 74 21.21 13.11 -5.26
C PRO A 74 22.45 13.33 -4.40
N MET A 75 22.82 12.35 -3.59
CA MET A 75 24.16 12.29 -2.99
C MET A 75 25.14 11.89 -4.11
N ARG A 76 26.15 12.75 -4.34
CA ARG A 76 27.25 12.47 -5.25
C ARG A 76 27.96 11.17 -4.83
N GLU A 77 28.51 10.42 -5.80
CA GLU A 77 29.46 9.32 -5.59
C GLU A 77 30.72 9.85 -4.89
N THR A 78 30.65 10.12 -3.63
CA THR A 78 31.80 10.35 -2.76
C THR A 78 31.63 9.39 -1.60
N ASP A 79 32.74 8.72 -1.30
CA ASP A 79 32.92 7.68 -0.31
C ASP A 79 31.96 7.78 0.89
N ILE A 80 31.29 6.67 1.21
CA ILE A 80 30.56 6.60 2.49
C ILE A 80 31.53 6.93 3.59
N GLU A 81 31.28 7.97 4.36
CA GLU A 81 32.04 8.28 5.56
C GLU A 81 31.68 7.25 6.64
N LEU A 82 32.45 6.17 6.71
CA LEU A 82 32.39 5.20 7.80
C LEU A 82 33.30 5.62 8.93
N ASP A 83 32.93 5.27 10.14
CA ASP A 83 33.81 5.40 11.30
C ASP A 83 34.77 4.19 11.33
N TYR A 84 36.08 4.48 11.55
CA TYR A 84 37.13 3.50 11.54
C TYR A 84 37.80 3.41 12.92
N ASP A 85 38.40 2.28 13.24
CA ASP A 85 39.26 2.11 14.38
C ASP A 85 40.65 2.67 14.09
N ARG A 86 41.58 2.63 15.11
CA ARG A 86 42.94 3.13 14.98
C ARG A 86 43.79 2.38 13.94
N ASN A 87 43.34 1.21 13.49
CA ASN A 87 44.02 0.36 12.52
C ASN A 87 43.43 0.51 11.11
N GLY A 88 42.49 1.42 10.91
CA GLY A 88 41.82 1.63 9.63
C GLY A 88 40.74 0.58 9.32
N LYS A 89 40.27 -0.21 10.31
CA LYS A 89 39.19 -1.14 10.12
C LYS A 89 37.87 -0.47 10.44
N PRO A 90 36.78 -0.64 9.59
CA PRO A 90 35.48 -0.07 9.87
C PRO A 90 34.94 -0.56 11.22
N LEU A 91 34.37 0.36 12.00
CA LEU A 91 33.78 0.04 13.30
C LEU A 91 32.44 -0.69 13.07
N LEU A 92 32.22 -1.77 13.81
CA LEU A 92 30.95 -2.52 13.79
C LEU A 92 29.91 -1.81 14.65
N THR A 93 29.43 -0.64 14.17
CA THR A 93 28.41 0.19 14.82
C THR A 93 27.09 0.12 14.06
N VAL A 94 25.97 0.39 14.75
CA VAL A 94 24.65 0.52 14.09
C VAL A 94 24.71 1.65 13.06
N GLU A 95 25.40 2.73 13.37
CA GLU A 95 25.54 3.91 12.51
C GLU A 95 26.23 3.57 11.19
N ASN A 96 27.34 2.84 11.19
CA ASN A 96 28.01 2.45 9.95
C ASN A 96 27.12 1.55 9.07
N PHE A 97 26.40 0.60 9.68
CA PHE A 97 25.41 -0.21 8.93
C PHE A 97 24.28 0.66 8.37
N HIS A 98 23.78 1.62 9.13
CA HIS A 98 22.72 2.52 8.67
C HIS A 98 23.19 3.42 7.52
N ARG A 99 24.39 3.97 7.59
CA ARG A 99 24.98 4.74 6.50
C ARG A 99 25.10 3.92 5.22
N VAL A 100 25.52 2.65 5.32
CA VAL A 100 25.59 1.75 4.16
C VAL A 100 24.20 1.50 3.58
N LEU A 101 23.20 1.19 4.41
CA LEU A 101 21.82 0.97 3.94
C LEU A 101 21.26 2.21 3.24
N SER A 102 21.54 3.39 3.76
CA SER A 102 21.06 4.66 3.19
C SER A 102 21.77 5.06 1.90
N PHE A 103 23.03 4.66 1.76
CA PHE A 103 23.85 5.02 0.60
C PHE A 103 23.69 4.08 -0.58
N GLU A 104 23.63 2.77 -0.32
CA GLU A 104 23.65 1.75 -1.38
C GLU A 104 22.40 1.77 -2.23
N ALA A 105 22.59 1.82 -3.56
CA ALA A 105 21.52 1.78 -4.54
C ALA A 105 20.62 0.54 -4.39
N ALA A 106 21.19 -0.58 -3.98
CA ALA A 106 20.48 -1.84 -3.78
C ALA A 106 19.34 -1.74 -2.74
N PHE A 107 19.44 -0.81 -1.78
CA PHE A 107 18.43 -0.64 -0.73
C PHE A 107 17.46 0.53 -1.00
N ARG A 108 17.69 1.39 -1.97
CA ARG A 108 16.86 2.58 -2.25
C ARG A 108 15.39 2.27 -2.54
N LEU A 109 15.11 1.10 -3.07
CA LEU A 109 13.75 0.64 -3.35
C LEU A 109 13.16 -0.22 -2.23
N LEU A 110 13.92 -0.41 -1.14
CA LEU A 110 13.47 -1.11 0.05
C LEU A 110 12.73 -0.14 0.96
N ARG A 111 11.46 -0.42 1.22
CA ARG A 111 10.57 0.45 1.99
C ARG A 111 9.74 -0.36 2.98
N TYR A 112 9.26 0.30 4.02
CA TYR A 112 8.35 -0.31 4.97
C TYR A 112 6.89 0.07 4.64
N ASN A 113 6.08 -0.93 4.31
CA ASN A 113 4.67 -0.74 4.05
C ASN A 113 3.89 -0.71 5.37
N ALA A 114 3.42 0.47 5.76
CA ALA A 114 2.69 0.68 7.00
C ALA A 114 1.28 0.03 7.02
N MET A 115 0.73 -0.40 5.89
CA MET A 115 -0.53 -1.13 5.82
C MET A 115 -0.35 -2.61 6.14
N THR A 116 0.68 -3.24 5.59
CA THR A 116 0.94 -4.67 5.75
C THR A 116 1.87 -5.00 6.92
N ASP A 117 2.47 -3.98 7.54
CA ASP A 117 3.51 -4.14 8.57
C ASP A 117 4.70 -4.98 8.07
N ALA A 118 5.12 -4.77 6.84
CA ALA A 118 6.17 -5.54 6.19
C ALA A 118 7.14 -4.67 5.41
N ALA A 119 8.40 -5.07 5.37
CA ALA A 119 9.36 -4.53 4.43
C ALA A 119 9.06 -5.07 3.03
N GLU A 120 9.10 -4.20 2.04
CA GLU A 120 8.84 -4.50 0.64
C GLU A 120 9.91 -3.86 -0.22
N ILE A 121 10.28 -4.54 -1.29
CA ILE A 121 11.20 -4.01 -2.29
C ILE A 121 10.53 -4.00 -3.66
N ASP A 122 10.67 -2.88 -4.36
CA ASP A 122 10.27 -2.79 -5.75
C ASP A 122 11.31 -3.49 -6.63
N THR A 123 10.87 -4.48 -7.38
CA THR A 123 11.70 -5.21 -8.35
C THR A 123 11.22 -4.89 -9.76
N ILE A 124 12.16 -4.68 -10.66
CA ILE A 124 11.85 -4.44 -12.06
C ILE A 124 11.60 -5.80 -12.72
N THR A 125 10.43 -5.97 -13.30
CA THR A 125 10.02 -7.16 -14.05
C THR A 125 9.67 -6.79 -15.49
N GLU A 126 9.41 -7.79 -16.31
CA GLU A 126 8.97 -7.60 -17.70
C GLU A 126 7.70 -6.75 -17.82
N ASP A 127 6.83 -6.81 -16.81
CA ASP A 127 5.57 -6.08 -16.75
C ASP A 127 5.69 -4.71 -16.05
N GLY A 128 6.91 -4.29 -15.70
CA GLY A 128 7.20 -3.05 -14.97
C GLY A 128 7.69 -3.30 -13.54
N LEU A 129 7.50 -2.29 -12.67
CA LEU A 129 7.86 -2.41 -11.25
C LEU A 129 6.84 -3.29 -10.52
N LYS A 130 7.33 -4.38 -9.92
CA LYS A 130 6.54 -5.29 -9.10
C LYS A 130 7.04 -5.29 -7.67
N LYS A 131 6.15 -5.08 -6.74
CA LYS A 131 6.46 -5.16 -5.31
C LYS A 131 6.53 -6.60 -4.86
N ARG A 132 7.53 -6.92 -4.04
CA ARG A 132 7.60 -8.17 -3.31
C ARG A 132 8.01 -7.94 -1.87
N LYS A 133 7.60 -8.83 -0.99
CA LYS A 133 8.04 -8.79 0.40
C LYS A 133 9.55 -9.06 0.48
N TRP A 134 10.21 -8.32 1.36
CA TRP A 134 11.57 -8.60 1.80
C TRP A 134 11.55 -9.77 2.78
N GLY A 135 12.46 -10.71 2.63
CA GLY A 135 12.51 -11.91 3.45
C GLY A 135 13.92 -12.23 3.97
N ASP A 136 14.02 -13.29 4.76
CA ASP A 136 15.27 -13.70 5.43
C ASP A 136 16.43 -13.96 4.43
N SER A 137 16.11 -14.46 3.23
CA SER A 137 17.11 -14.65 2.18
C SER A 137 17.64 -13.32 1.63
N ASP A 138 16.82 -12.28 1.64
CA ASP A 138 17.23 -10.94 1.22
C ASP A 138 18.12 -10.31 2.28
N ASP A 139 17.82 -10.48 3.57
CA ASP A 139 18.69 -10.07 4.67
C ASP A 139 20.07 -10.75 4.57
N SER A 140 20.09 -12.05 4.25
CA SER A 140 21.34 -12.78 4.10
C SER A 140 22.18 -12.26 2.93
N ARG A 141 21.54 -11.96 1.79
CA ARG A 141 22.22 -11.38 0.62
C ARG A 141 22.71 -9.96 0.89
N ALA A 142 21.89 -9.16 1.58
CA ALA A 142 22.27 -7.82 2.00
C ALA A 142 23.50 -7.85 2.91
N MET A 143 23.51 -8.74 3.89
CA MET A 143 24.66 -8.92 4.79
C MET A 143 25.91 -9.36 4.03
N GLN A 144 25.78 -10.34 3.11
CA GLN A 144 26.89 -10.78 2.26
C GLN A 144 27.45 -9.63 1.41
N HIS A 145 26.60 -8.78 0.86
CA HIS A 145 27.02 -7.61 0.09
C HIS A 145 27.75 -6.59 0.97
N ILE A 146 27.19 -6.28 2.14
CA ILE A 146 27.77 -5.32 3.09
C ILE A 146 29.11 -5.82 3.61
N GLU A 147 29.22 -7.10 3.96
CA GLU A 147 30.49 -7.70 4.40
C GLU A 147 31.55 -7.66 3.30
N GLY A 148 31.18 -8.08 2.09
CA GLY A 148 32.12 -8.15 0.96
C GLY A 148 32.65 -6.78 0.51
N LYS A 149 31.80 -5.75 0.53
CA LYS A 149 32.17 -4.42 0.05
C LYS A 149 32.78 -3.52 1.14
N TYR A 150 32.27 -3.62 2.36
CA TYR A 150 32.63 -2.69 3.46
C TYR A 150 33.35 -3.35 4.64
N GLY A 151 33.47 -4.68 4.64
CA GLY A 151 34.09 -5.42 5.75
C GLY A 151 33.27 -5.35 7.05
N LEU A 152 31.97 -5.01 6.97
CA LEU A 152 31.08 -4.92 8.12
C LEU A 152 30.28 -6.22 8.26
N TYR A 153 30.53 -6.99 9.32
CA TYR A 153 29.78 -8.19 9.62
C TYR A 153 29.32 -8.21 11.09
N SER A 154 28.01 -8.02 11.31
CA SER A 154 27.36 -8.18 12.62
C SER A 154 25.85 -8.25 12.45
N ASP A 155 25.27 -9.43 12.58
CA ASP A 155 23.81 -9.66 12.47
C ASP A 155 22.99 -8.76 13.42
N VAL A 156 23.45 -8.60 14.65
CA VAL A 156 22.76 -7.74 15.64
C VAL A 156 22.75 -6.26 15.23
N LYS A 157 23.90 -5.74 14.79
CA LYS A 157 24.02 -4.32 14.40
C LYS A 157 23.28 -4.03 13.10
N TYR A 158 23.37 -4.95 12.14
CA TYR A 158 22.61 -4.89 10.89
C TYR A 158 21.10 -4.84 11.16
N ARG A 159 20.55 -5.73 11.98
CA ARG A 159 19.11 -5.74 12.29
C ARG A 159 18.65 -4.45 12.97
N HIS A 160 19.47 -3.88 13.86
CA HIS A 160 19.14 -2.59 14.46
C HIS A 160 19.17 -1.45 13.43
N ALA A 161 20.18 -1.41 12.57
CA ALA A 161 20.29 -0.42 11.50
C ALA A 161 19.13 -0.55 10.49
N MET A 162 18.81 -1.78 10.09
CA MET A 162 17.70 -2.07 9.18
C MET A 162 16.34 -1.60 9.74
N ARG A 163 16.12 -1.75 11.05
CA ARG A 163 14.89 -1.23 11.68
C ARG A 163 14.81 0.28 11.60
N VAL A 164 15.89 0.99 11.89
CA VAL A 164 15.93 2.46 11.79
C VAL A 164 15.70 2.88 10.34
N TYR A 165 16.43 2.28 9.41
CA TYR A 165 16.29 2.54 7.98
C TYR A 165 14.86 2.33 7.47
N LEU A 166 14.23 1.21 7.80
CA LEU A 166 12.86 0.90 7.39
C LEU A 166 11.82 1.83 8.02
N ASP A 167 12.05 2.31 9.25
CA ASP A 167 11.19 3.29 9.89
C ASP A 167 11.23 4.63 9.14
N GLU A 168 12.44 5.08 8.75
CA GLU A 168 12.65 6.29 7.94
C GLU A 168 12.07 6.16 6.52
N GLN A 169 12.09 4.94 5.94
CA GLN A 169 11.54 4.64 4.61
C GLN A 169 10.09 4.12 4.67
N SER A 170 9.37 4.44 5.76
CA SER A 170 7.98 4.02 5.92
C SER A 170 7.05 4.79 5.00
N TYR A 171 6.13 4.08 4.35
CA TYR A 171 5.13 4.66 3.47
C TYR A 171 3.75 4.03 3.68
N ASN A 172 2.71 4.74 3.28
CA ASN A 172 1.36 4.20 3.27
C ASN A 172 0.80 4.23 1.84
N PRO A 173 0.67 3.06 1.17
CA PRO A 173 0.25 3.00 -0.22
C PRO A 173 -1.19 3.53 -0.45
N VAL A 174 -2.05 3.50 0.56
CA VAL A 174 -3.41 4.05 0.45
C VAL A 174 -3.36 5.58 0.45
N THR A 175 -2.60 6.21 1.35
CA THR A 175 -2.46 7.68 1.35
C THR A 175 -1.74 8.17 0.10
N ASP A 176 -0.74 7.44 -0.38
CA ASP A 176 -0.04 7.78 -1.63
C ASP A 176 -1.00 7.73 -2.82
N MET A 177 -1.81 6.67 -2.90
CA MET A 177 -2.84 6.52 -3.92
C MET A 177 -3.87 7.66 -3.84
N LEU A 178 -4.41 7.96 -2.67
CA LEU A 178 -5.40 9.03 -2.47
C LEU A 178 -4.84 10.41 -2.80
N ASN A 179 -3.59 10.69 -2.42
CA ASN A 179 -2.91 11.95 -2.74
C ASN A 179 -2.64 12.15 -4.25
N ALA A 180 -2.54 11.05 -5.01
CA ALA A 180 -2.35 11.11 -6.45
C ALA A 180 -3.64 11.42 -7.24
N LEU A 181 -4.80 11.27 -6.60
CA LEU A 181 -6.09 11.57 -7.24
C LEU A 181 -6.28 13.06 -7.46
N LYS A 182 -6.97 13.38 -8.55
CA LYS A 182 -7.36 14.76 -8.89
C LYS A 182 -8.86 14.80 -9.08
N TRP A 183 -9.53 15.60 -8.26
CA TRP A 183 -10.96 15.84 -8.41
C TRP A 183 -11.24 16.75 -9.60
N ASP A 184 -12.23 16.39 -10.41
CA ASP A 184 -12.66 17.17 -11.57
C ASP A 184 -13.61 18.34 -11.22
N GLY A 185 -13.96 18.51 -9.92
CA GLY A 185 -14.85 19.55 -9.44
C GLY A 185 -16.32 19.17 -9.44
N THR A 186 -16.69 17.98 -9.93
CA THR A 186 -18.09 17.52 -9.99
C THR A 186 -18.44 16.72 -8.74
N PRO A 187 -19.37 17.17 -7.87
CA PRO A 187 -19.81 16.41 -6.71
C PRO A 187 -20.53 15.11 -7.11
N ARG A 188 -20.10 14.00 -6.53
CA ARG A 188 -20.67 12.67 -6.81
C ARG A 188 -21.02 11.88 -5.55
N ILE A 189 -20.41 12.22 -4.41
CA ILE A 189 -20.53 11.42 -3.19
C ILE A 189 -21.97 11.22 -2.78
N GLU A 190 -22.77 12.29 -2.74
CA GLU A 190 -24.16 12.22 -2.28
C GLU A 190 -25.02 11.30 -3.16
N GLY A 191 -24.83 11.31 -4.46
CA GLY A 191 -25.59 10.51 -5.42
C GLY A 191 -25.06 9.09 -5.64
N PHE A 192 -23.93 8.73 -5.03
CA PHE A 192 -23.19 7.52 -5.36
C PHE A 192 -24.01 6.23 -5.14
N LEU A 193 -24.58 6.04 -3.94
CA LEU A 193 -25.41 4.86 -3.63
C LEU A 193 -26.73 4.84 -4.41
N THR A 194 -27.31 6.00 -4.69
CA THR A 194 -28.52 6.10 -5.52
C THR A 194 -28.22 5.68 -6.95
N LYS A 195 -27.16 6.18 -7.55
CA LYS A 195 -26.77 5.86 -8.93
C LYS A 195 -26.41 4.38 -9.09
N TRP A 196 -25.54 3.85 -8.25
CA TRP A 196 -24.93 2.55 -8.48
C TRP A 196 -25.59 1.38 -7.78
N MET A 197 -26.35 1.63 -6.70
CA MET A 197 -27.06 0.59 -5.96
C MET A 197 -28.58 0.73 -6.01
N GLY A 198 -29.11 1.72 -6.74
CA GLY A 198 -30.55 1.96 -6.84
C GLY A 198 -31.22 2.32 -5.51
N CYS A 199 -30.44 2.83 -4.57
CA CYS A 199 -30.98 3.31 -3.30
C CYS A 199 -31.88 4.54 -3.50
N ALA A 200 -32.88 4.73 -2.63
CA ALA A 200 -33.75 5.89 -2.68
C ALA A 200 -32.95 7.20 -2.51
N ASP A 201 -33.22 8.21 -3.34
CA ASP A 201 -32.57 9.53 -3.19
C ASP A 201 -33.20 10.29 -2.03
N THR A 202 -32.63 10.11 -0.86
CA THR A 202 -33.04 10.76 0.38
C THR A 202 -31.85 11.37 1.10
N PRO A 203 -32.04 12.40 1.94
CA PRO A 203 -30.95 12.96 2.74
C PRO A 203 -30.22 11.92 3.60
N TYR A 204 -30.93 10.90 4.07
CA TYR A 204 -30.35 9.79 4.81
C TYR A 204 -29.38 8.95 3.96
N VAL A 205 -29.78 8.57 2.75
CA VAL A 205 -28.91 7.80 1.85
C VAL A 205 -27.72 8.60 1.37
N GLN A 206 -27.91 9.90 1.12
CA GLN A 206 -26.83 10.84 0.80
C GLN A 206 -25.81 10.91 1.93
N GLU A 207 -26.27 10.94 3.20
CA GLU A 207 -25.38 10.92 4.36
C GLU A 207 -24.66 9.57 4.52
N CYS A 208 -25.34 8.47 4.25
CA CYS A 208 -24.70 7.13 4.21
C CYS A 208 -23.56 7.08 3.17
N SER A 209 -23.77 7.66 1.98
CA SER A 209 -22.71 7.78 0.98
C SER A 209 -21.52 8.61 1.51
N ARG A 210 -21.78 9.76 2.16
CA ARG A 210 -20.72 10.58 2.77
C ARG A 210 -19.95 9.83 3.84
N LEU A 211 -20.64 9.05 4.70
CA LEU A 211 -19.99 8.25 5.74
C LEU A 211 -18.96 7.27 5.14
N ILE A 212 -19.28 6.57 4.04
CA ILE A 212 -18.34 5.66 3.40
C ILE A 212 -17.04 6.40 3.03
N PHE A 213 -17.14 7.47 2.27
CA PHE A 213 -15.98 8.18 1.73
C PHE A 213 -15.24 8.99 2.79
N ALA A 214 -15.97 9.68 3.69
CA ALA A 214 -15.35 10.41 4.79
C ALA A 214 -14.59 9.47 5.73
N GLY A 215 -15.18 8.33 6.10
CA GLY A 215 -14.54 7.34 6.95
C GLY A 215 -13.26 6.76 6.35
N GLY A 216 -13.30 6.39 5.08
CA GLY A 216 -12.13 5.88 4.38
C GLY A 216 -10.98 6.87 4.37
N VAL A 217 -11.25 8.14 4.06
CA VAL A 217 -10.23 9.21 4.06
C VAL A 217 -9.73 9.48 5.48
N HIS A 218 -10.63 9.62 6.48
CA HIS A 218 -10.20 9.86 7.86
C HIS A 218 -9.29 8.75 8.39
N ARG A 219 -9.64 7.48 8.19
CA ARG A 219 -8.83 6.34 8.63
C ARG A 219 -7.50 6.25 7.89
N ALA A 220 -7.43 6.66 6.63
CA ALA A 220 -6.20 6.69 5.87
C ALA A 220 -5.24 7.77 6.37
N PHE A 221 -5.72 9.02 6.55
CA PHE A 221 -4.89 10.18 6.92
C PHE A 221 -4.72 10.38 8.43
N LYS A 222 -5.65 9.88 9.25
CA LYS A 222 -5.60 9.92 10.71
C LYS A 222 -5.79 8.51 11.29
N PRO A 223 -4.80 7.61 11.14
CA PRO A 223 -4.89 6.24 11.66
C PRO A 223 -5.27 6.23 13.14
N GLY A 224 -6.15 5.32 13.54
CA GLY A 224 -6.62 5.22 14.91
C GLY A 224 -7.66 6.26 15.32
N CYS A 225 -8.09 7.16 14.43
CA CYS A 225 -9.20 8.05 14.73
C CYS A 225 -10.46 7.24 15.06
N LYS A 226 -11.35 7.82 15.89
CA LYS A 226 -12.63 7.18 16.17
C LYS A 226 -13.51 7.21 14.92
N TYR A 227 -13.81 6.04 14.42
CA TYR A 227 -14.73 5.82 13.31
C TYR A 227 -15.33 4.43 13.44
N ASP A 228 -16.58 4.35 13.88
CA ASP A 228 -17.32 3.11 14.13
C ASP A 228 -18.66 3.07 13.38
N ASP A 229 -18.84 3.95 12.40
CA ASP A 229 -20.01 3.98 11.53
C ASP A 229 -19.86 2.94 10.42
N VAL A 230 -20.89 2.13 10.23
CA VAL A 230 -20.94 1.05 9.24
C VAL A 230 -22.20 1.20 8.40
N VAL A 231 -22.04 1.58 7.15
CA VAL A 231 -23.15 1.56 6.17
C VAL A 231 -23.39 0.10 5.79
N VAL A 232 -24.66 -0.33 5.86
CA VAL A 232 -25.07 -1.71 5.58
C VAL A 232 -26.01 -1.73 4.40
N MET A 233 -25.56 -2.25 3.29
CA MET A 233 -26.34 -2.44 2.07
C MET A 233 -27.22 -3.69 2.19
N ILE A 234 -28.54 -3.49 2.20
CA ILE A 234 -29.53 -4.55 2.30
C ILE A 234 -30.12 -4.83 0.92
N GLY A 235 -29.78 -5.97 0.34
CA GLY A 235 -30.32 -6.38 -0.95
C GLY A 235 -31.63 -7.16 -0.83
N THR A 236 -32.42 -7.11 -1.86
CA THR A 236 -33.64 -7.92 -1.99
C THR A 236 -33.38 -9.23 -2.73
N LYS A 237 -32.30 -9.26 -3.53
CA LYS A 237 -31.91 -10.42 -4.34
C LYS A 237 -30.42 -10.72 -4.17
N GLN A 238 -30.03 -11.96 -4.41
CA GLN A 238 -28.64 -12.36 -4.58
C GLN A 238 -28.12 -11.86 -5.94
N GLY A 239 -26.83 -11.45 -6.00
CA GLY A 239 -26.22 -11.04 -7.26
C GLY A 239 -26.40 -9.57 -7.65
N GLU A 240 -26.90 -8.70 -6.74
CA GLU A 240 -27.04 -7.24 -6.99
C GLU A 240 -25.70 -6.47 -7.05
N GLY A 241 -24.56 -7.15 -6.93
CA GLY A 241 -23.25 -6.52 -7.03
C GLY A 241 -22.78 -5.79 -5.76
N LYS A 242 -23.44 -5.95 -4.60
CA LYS A 242 -23.08 -5.27 -3.34
C LYS A 242 -21.61 -5.52 -2.94
N SER A 243 -21.21 -6.77 -2.81
CA SER A 243 -19.83 -7.15 -2.43
C SER A 243 -18.82 -6.73 -3.50
N THR A 244 -19.22 -6.79 -4.77
CA THR A 244 -18.40 -6.29 -5.88
C THR A 244 -18.14 -4.79 -5.75
N LEU A 245 -19.19 -4.00 -5.45
CA LEU A 245 -19.04 -2.56 -5.24
C LEU A 245 -18.12 -2.27 -4.04
N VAL A 246 -18.30 -2.97 -2.91
CA VAL A 246 -17.43 -2.81 -1.73
C VAL A 246 -15.97 -3.11 -2.08
N ARG A 247 -15.71 -4.15 -2.85
CA ARG A 247 -14.38 -4.49 -3.34
C ARG A 247 -13.80 -3.40 -4.25
N TRP A 248 -14.61 -2.86 -5.17
CA TRP A 248 -14.17 -1.78 -6.05
C TRP A 248 -13.91 -0.46 -5.33
N LEU A 249 -14.60 -0.19 -4.22
CA LEU A 249 -14.29 0.96 -3.37
C LEU A 249 -12.85 0.95 -2.85
N ALA A 250 -12.25 -0.20 -2.67
CA ALA A 250 -10.84 -0.30 -2.28
C ALA A 250 -9.87 0.13 -3.39
N MET A 251 -10.33 0.30 -4.64
CA MET A 251 -9.57 0.66 -5.84
C MET A 251 -8.49 -0.36 -6.25
N ARG A 252 -8.03 -1.19 -5.32
CA ARG A 252 -7.07 -2.30 -5.52
C ARG A 252 -7.46 -3.46 -4.64
N ASP A 253 -7.40 -4.66 -5.18
CA ASP A 253 -7.75 -5.89 -4.45
C ASP A 253 -6.94 -6.08 -3.17
N GLU A 254 -5.68 -5.64 -3.16
CA GLU A 254 -4.79 -5.73 -1.99
C GLU A 254 -5.26 -4.90 -0.79
N PHE A 255 -6.14 -3.90 -1.00
CA PHE A 255 -6.69 -3.05 0.05
C PHE A 255 -8.09 -3.46 0.49
N PHE A 256 -8.61 -4.56 -0.06
CA PHE A 256 -9.91 -5.12 0.29
C PHE A 256 -9.74 -6.40 1.11
N THR A 257 -10.63 -6.60 2.07
CA THR A 257 -10.79 -7.90 2.75
C THR A 257 -12.23 -8.13 3.13
N GLU A 258 -12.64 -9.38 3.06
CA GLU A 258 -13.87 -9.87 3.66
C GLU A 258 -13.54 -10.39 5.07
N VAL A 259 -14.23 -9.86 6.09
CA VAL A 259 -13.97 -10.21 7.48
C VAL A 259 -14.91 -11.33 7.90
N THR A 260 -14.36 -12.53 8.01
CA THR A 260 -15.09 -13.73 8.42
C THR A 260 -14.83 -14.09 9.89
N GLU A 261 -13.74 -13.58 10.48
CA GLU A 261 -13.31 -13.86 11.86
C GLU A 261 -12.89 -12.57 12.57
N ILE A 262 -13.39 -12.39 13.80
CA ILE A 262 -13.18 -11.15 14.59
C ILE A 262 -12.43 -11.40 15.90
N GLU A 263 -12.27 -12.65 16.30
CA GLU A 263 -11.68 -13.01 17.59
C GLU A 263 -10.17 -13.30 17.48
N GLY A 264 -9.46 -12.99 18.56
CA GLY A 264 -8.05 -13.33 18.70
C GLY A 264 -7.12 -12.68 17.68
N GLN A 265 -6.00 -13.36 17.41
CA GLN A 265 -4.97 -12.89 16.49
C GLN A 265 -5.43 -12.92 15.02
N ARG A 266 -6.26 -13.89 14.64
CA ARG A 266 -6.77 -14.02 13.28
C ARG A 266 -7.65 -12.84 12.86
N GLY A 267 -8.52 -12.35 13.77
CA GLY A 267 -9.30 -11.15 13.50
C GLY A 267 -8.46 -9.90 13.30
N ILE A 268 -7.26 -9.82 13.92
CA ILE A 268 -6.31 -8.73 13.71
C ILE A 268 -5.57 -8.93 12.37
N GLU A 269 -5.14 -10.15 12.09
CA GLU A 269 -4.40 -10.49 10.87
C GLU A 269 -5.24 -10.27 9.61
N ALA A 270 -6.55 -10.50 9.68
CA ALA A 270 -7.49 -10.24 8.59
C ALA A 270 -7.52 -8.75 8.15
N LEU A 271 -7.15 -7.82 9.02
CA LEU A 271 -7.14 -6.38 8.72
C LEU A 271 -5.79 -5.89 8.18
N LYS A 272 -4.74 -6.73 8.18
CA LYS A 272 -3.43 -6.31 7.68
C LYS A 272 -3.47 -6.05 6.17
N GLY A 273 -3.09 -4.85 5.79
CA GLY A 273 -3.13 -4.40 4.40
C GLY A 273 -4.50 -3.89 3.95
N ALA A 274 -5.58 -4.19 4.67
CA ALA A 274 -6.92 -3.79 4.28
C ALA A 274 -7.21 -2.33 4.65
N TRP A 275 -7.89 -1.66 3.73
CA TRP A 275 -8.47 -0.32 3.91
C TRP A 275 -9.99 -0.37 3.91
N ILE A 276 -10.59 -1.11 3.00
CA ILE A 276 -12.03 -1.36 2.92
C ILE A 276 -12.30 -2.81 3.35
N CYS A 277 -13.10 -2.98 4.41
CA CYS A 277 -13.42 -4.28 4.98
C CYS A 277 -14.90 -4.56 4.85
N GLU A 278 -15.27 -5.68 4.24
CA GLU A 278 -16.64 -6.13 4.14
C GLU A 278 -17.05 -6.99 5.33
N LEU A 279 -18.25 -6.74 5.87
CA LEU A 279 -18.90 -7.53 6.91
C LEU A 279 -20.17 -8.16 6.32
N GLU A 280 -20.07 -9.32 5.71
CA GLU A 280 -21.25 -10.01 5.16
C GLU A 280 -21.82 -10.99 6.16
N GLU A 281 -21.10 -12.03 6.49
CA GLU A 281 -21.58 -13.11 7.35
C GLU A 281 -21.79 -12.70 8.81
N LEU A 282 -20.95 -11.79 9.30
CA LEU A 282 -20.98 -11.34 10.69
C LEU A 282 -22.23 -10.52 11.03
N LEU A 283 -22.91 -9.95 10.05
CA LEU A 283 -24.20 -9.29 10.26
C LEU A 283 -25.37 -10.26 10.41
N GLY A 284 -25.18 -11.52 10.03
CA GLY A 284 -26.17 -12.58 10.20
C GLY A 284 -26.21 -13.18 11.61
N LEU A 285 -25.34 -12.76 12.53
CA LEU A 285 -25.26 -13.28 13.89
C LEU A 285 -26.46 -12.81 14.71
N THR A 286 -27.09 -13.76 15.40
CA THR A 286 -28.31 -13.50 16.19
C THR A 286 -28.10 -13.60 17.68
N LYS A 287 -27.01 -14.24 18.13
CA LYS A 287 -26.70 -14.36 19.56
C LYS A 287 -26.12 -13.05 20.10
N ALA A 288 -26.69 -12.54 21.19
CA ALA A 288 -26.31 -11.26 21.78
C ALA A 288 -24.79 -11.13 22.03
N LYS A 289 -24.14 -12.19 22.52
CA LYS A 289 -22.68 -12.20 22.76
C LYS A 289 -21.87 -12.00 21.48
N GLU A 290 -22.29 -12.62 20.39
CA GLU A 290 -21.61 -12.50 19.10
C GLU A 290 -21.80 -11.09 18.51
N VAL A 291 -23.01 -10.53 18.63
CA VAL A 291 -23.30 -9.14 18.20
C VAL A 291 -22.46 -8.14 18.97
N GLU A 292 -22.34 -8.30 20.30
CA GLU A 292 -21.47 -7.43 21.11
C GLU A 292 -19.98 -7.56 20.73
N ALA A 293 -19.52 -8.76 20.38
CA ALA A 293 -18.16 -8.96 19.90
C ALA A 293 -17.90 -8.20 18.59
N VAL A 294 -18.85 -8.23 17.63
CA VAL A 294 -18.77 -7.46 16.37
C VAL A 294 -18.72 -5.95 16.65
N LYS A 295 -19.61 -5.45 17.55
CA LYS A 295 -19.62 -4.03 17.94
C LYS A 295 -18.28 -3.60 18.57
N ALA A 296 -17.74 -4.40 19.47
CA ALA A 296 -16.45 -4.17 20.11
C ALA A 296 -15.31 -4.18 19.08
N TYR A 297 -15.36 -5.10 18.11
CA TYR A 297 -14.38 -5.20 17.05
C TYR A 297 -14.38 -3.97 16.15
N ILE A 298 -15.56 -3.50 15.71
CA ILE A 298 -15.71 -2.30 14.85
C ILE A 298 -15.23 -1.04 15.57
N THR A 299 -15.56 -0.90 16.85
CA THR A 299 -15.25 0.32 17.64
C THR A 299 -13.78 0.48 17.97
N ARG A 300 -12.99 -0.59 17.85
CA ARG A 300 -11.58 -0.57 18.20
C ARG A 300 -10.80 0.40 17.31
N GLN A 301 -10.02 1.26 17.94
CA GLN A 301 -9.19 2.27 17.27
C GLN A 301 -7.75 1.79 17.04
N VAL A 302 -7.25 0.96 17.96
CA VAL A 302 -5.87 0.47 17.99
C VAL A 302 -5.89 -1.02 18.28
N ASP A 303 -5.20 -1.79 17.49
CA ASP A 303 -4.91 -3.20 17.76
C ASP A 303 -3.54 -3.31 18.43
N ARG A 304 -3.43 -4.22 19.43
CA ARG A 304 -2.19 -4.45 20.17
C ARG A 304 -1.72 -5.86 19.92
N TYR A 305 -0.60 -6.00 19.25
CA TYR A 305 0.01 -7.31 19.03
C TYR A 305 1.53 -7.19 18.90
N ARG A 306 2.19 -8.32 19.05
CA ARG A 306 3.61 -8.46 18.82
C ARG A 306 3.83 -9.01 17.43
N ARG A 307 4.57 -8.28 16.59
CA ARG A 307 4.99 -8.81 15.28
C ARG A 307 5.88 -10.02 15.48
N PRO A 308 5.93 -10.95 14.53
CA PRO A 308 6.92 -12.03 14.54
C PRO A 308 8.33 -11.44 14.75
N TYR A 309 9.07 -12.04 15.67
CA TYR A 309 10.44 -11.63 16.03
C TYR A 309 10.59 -10.28 16.76
N ASP A 310 9.55 -9.51 16.99
CA ASP A 310 9.62 -8.33 17.83
C ASP A 310 9.69 -8.70 19.32
N ARG A 311 10.45 -7.90 20.08
CA ARG A 311 10.60 -8.09 21.51
C ARG A 311 9.40 -7.57 22.30
N TYR A 312 8.73 -6.53 21.79
CA TYR A 312 7.68 -5.82 22.49
C TYR A 312 6.34 -5.93 21.74
N VAL A 313 5.24 -5.84 22.49
CA VAL A 313 3.92 -5.59 21.95
C VAL A 313 3.86 -4.14 21.50
N THR A 314 3.42 -3.89 20.29
CA THR A 314 3.29 -2.58 19.69
C THR A 314 1.83 -2.23 19.43
N GLU A 315 1.54 -0.94 19.38
CA GLU A 315 0.23 -0.41 19.03
C GLU A 315 0.15 -0.19 17.52
N HIS A 316 -0.92 -0.70 16.91
CA HIS A 316 -1.18 -0.59 15.49
C HIS A 316 -2.49 0.16 15.29
N PRO A 317 -2.44 1.49 15.05
CA PRO A 317 -3.62 2.29 14.79
C PRO A 317 -4.35 1.79 13.55
N ARG A 318 -5.67 1.56 13.66
CA ARG A 318 -6.48 1.07 12.54
C ARG A 318 -6.57 2.09 11.42
N ARG A 319 -6.44 1.59 10.19
CA ARG A 319 -6.49 2.35 8.95
C ARG A 319 -7.70 1.97 8.08
N CYS A 320 -8.46 0.97 8.50
CA CYS A 320 -9.59 0.44 7.76
C CYS A 320 -10.94 0.99 8.21
N VAL A 321 -11.91 0.93 7.30
CA VAL A 321 -13.33 1.13 7.56
C VAL A 321 -14.11 -0.12 7.19
N PHE A 322 -15.30 -0.26 7.80
CA PHE A 322 -16.16 -1.40 7.60
C PHE A 322 -17.41 -1.01 6.82
N ILE A 323 -17.80 -1.84 5.87
CA ILE A 323 -19.04 -1.74 5.10
C ILE A 323 -19.76 -3.07 5.22
N GLY A 324 -21.03 -3.05 5.53
CA GLY A 324 -21.86 -4.25 5.66
C GLY A 324 -22.63 -4.56 4.38
N THR A 325 -22.77 -5.85 4.08
CA THR A 325 -23.66 -6.34 3.04
C THR A 325 -24.53 -7.46 3.59
N THR A 326 -25.80 -7.48 3.26
CA THR A 326 -26.72 -8.54 3.68
C THR A 326 -27.93 -8.61 2.79
N ASN A 327 -28.57 -9.79 2.73
CA ASN A 327 -29.90 -9.98 2.10
C ASN A 327 -31.01 -10.11 3.15
N ARG A 328 -30.69 -9.94 4.43
CA ARG A 328 -31.65 -10.05 5.52
C ARG A 328 -32.05 -8.66 6.01
N ARG A 329 -33.34 -8.32 5.92
CA ARG A 329 -33.88 -7.06 6.48
C ARG A 329 -33.76 -6.97 7.99
N GLN A 330 -33.82 -8.10 8.69
CA GLN A 330 -33.66 -8.18 10.16
C GLN A 330 -32.27 -8.78 10.48
N PHE A 331 -31.24 -7.97 10.41
CA PHE A 331 -29.87 -8.37 10.75
C PHE A 331 -29.43 -7.90 12.14
N LEU A 332 -30.14 -6.95 12.75
CA LEU A 332 -29.89 -6.43 14.09
C LEU A 332 -31.10 -6.73 14.99
N THR A 333 -31.00 -7.81 15.77
CA THR A 333 -32.05 -8.21 16.70
C THR A 333 -31.95 -7.51 18.07
N ASP A 334 -30.79 -6.96 18.39
CA ASP A 334 -30.56 -6.24 19.65
C ASP A 334 -30.93 -4.76 19.52
N LYS A 335 -31.72 -4.26 20.50
CA LYS A 335 -32.17 -2.85 20.52
C LYS A 335 -31.09 -1.88 21.01
N THR A 336 -29.95 -2.37 21.53
CA THR A 336 -28.89 -1.55 22.10
C THR A 336 -27.68 -1.47 21.18
N GLY A 337 -27.10 -0.29 21.01
CA GLY A 337 -25.85 -0.10 20.24
C GLY A 337 -25.97 -0.14 18.72
N ASN A 338 -27.18 -0.14 18.16
CA ASN A 338 -27.43 -0.15 16.71
C ASN A 338 -27.09 1.18 16.02
N ARG A 339 -26.77 2.22 16.79
CA ARG A 339 -26.38 3.56 16.28
C ARG A 339 -25.14 3.56 15.36
N ARG A 340 -24.42 2.44 15.31
CA ARG A 340 -23.23 2.29 14.45
C ARG A 340 -23.59 1.83 13.04
N PHE A 341 -24.76 1.21 12.88
CA PHE A 341 -25.16 0.58 11.64
C PHE A 341 -26.21 1.45 10.92
N TYR A 342 -25.90 1.80 9.71
CA TYR A 342 -26.71 2.65 8.84
C TYR A 342 -27.26 1.82 7.68
N PRO A 343 -28.46 1.21 7.83
CA PRO A 343 -29.04 0.35 6.79
C PRO A 343 -29.50 1.18 5.60
N VAL A 344 -29.12 0.76 4.40
CA VAL A 344 -29.63 1.30 3.13
C VAL A 344 -30.19 0.15 2.28
N GLU A 345 -31.42 0.30 1.81
CA GLU A 345 -32.03 -0.69 0.93
C GLU A 345 -31.54 -0.46 -0.50
N THR A 346 -31.03 -1.54 -1.11
CA THR A 346 -30.62 -1.55 -2.52
C THR A 346 -31.73 -2.19 -3.34
N ASN A 347 -32.04 -1.64 -4.51
CA ASN A 347 -33.08 -2.18 -5.41
C ASN A 347 -32.51 -2.77 -6.72
N GLY A 348 -31.18 -2.94 -6.77
CA GLY A 348 -30.49 -3.09 -8.04
C GLY A 348 -30.67 -1.81 -8.86
N SER A 349 -29.60 -1.18 -9.31
CA SER A 349 -29.73 -0.01 -10.18
C SER A 349 -30.44 -0.43 -11.50
N GLY A 350 -31.12 0.50 -12.16
CA GLY A 350 -31.46 0.34 -13.56
C GLY A 350 -30.24 0.24 -14.49
N TYR A 351 -29.03 0.44 -13.89
CA TYR A 351 -27.75 0.18 -14.49
C TYR A 351 -27.22 -1.15 -13.95
N ASP A 352 -26.91 -2.09 -14.84
CA ASP A 352 -26.13 -3.26 -14.42
C ASP A 352 -24.72 -2.79 -14.06
N LEU A 353 -24.35 -3.00 -12.81
CA LEU A 353 -23.04 -2.60 -12.28
C LEU A 353 -21.88 -3.19 -13.13
N PHE A 354 -22.09 -4.40 -13.66
CA PHE A 354 -21.10 -5.12 -14.45
C PHE A 354 -20.97 -4.59 -15.87
N ASP A 355 -22.08 -4.13 -16.47
CA ASP A 355 -22.07 -3.53 -17.81
C ASP A 355 -21.40 -2.15 -17.83
N HIS A 356 -21.28 -1.51 -16.65
CA HIS A 356 -20.73 -0.17 -16.47
C HIS A 356 -19.47 -0.13 -15.58
N GLU A 357 -18.71 -1.23 -15.51
CA GLU A 357 -17.57 -1.38 -14.59
C GLU A 357 -16.58 -0.20 -14.63
N GLU A 358 -16.19 0.25 -15.83
CA GLU A 358 -15.23 1.35 -15.98
C GLU A 358 -15.81 2.70 -15.50
N GLU A 359 -17.09 2.93 -15.72
CA GLU A 359 -17.76 4.15 -15.26
C GLU A 359 -17.90 4.15 -13.73
N VAL A 360 -18.26 3.01 -13.14
CA VAL A 360 -18.29 2.85 -11.66
C VAL A 360 -16.94 3.11 -11.06
N LYS A 361 -15.89 2.51 -11.59
CA LYS A 361 -14.53 2.68 -11.11
C LYS A 361 -14.03 4.12 -11.24
N GLU A 362 -14.43 4.81 -12.32
CA GLU A 362 -14.11 6.24 -12.46
C GLU A 362 -14.85 7.08 -11.44
N ASP A 363 -16.16 6.86 -11.26
CA ASP A 363 -16.92 7.57 -10.22
C ASP A 363 -16.36 7.31 -8.83
N ILE A 364 -15.92 6.09 -8.52
CA ILE A 364 -15.23 5.76 -7.27
C ILE A 364 -13.96 6.61 -7.12
N ARG A 365 -13.12 6.70 -8.15
CA ARG A 365 -11.90 7.53 -8.14
C ARG A 365 -12.24 8.99 -7.88
N GLN A 366 -13.26 9.53 -8.54
CA GLN A 366 -13.70 10.92 -8.36
C GLN A 366 -14.32 11.16 -6.98
N CYS A 367 -15.11 10.23 -6.45
CA CYS A 367 -15.62 10.32 -5.08
C CYS A 367 -14.49 10.32 -4.04
N TRP A 368 -13.47 9.49 -4.20
CA TRP A 368 -12.30 9.53 -3.33
C TRP A 368 -11.52 10.84 -3.47
N ALA A 369 -11.34 11.36 -4.68
CA ALA A 369 -10.70 12.65 -4.91
C ALA A 369 -11.49 13.79 -4.25
N GLU A 370 -12.81 13.79 -4.40
CA GLU A 370 -13.74 14.72 -3.74
C GLU A 370 -13.62 14.64 -2.22
N ALA A 371 -13.63 13.42 -1.66
CA ALA A 371 -13.51 13.21 -0.21
C ALA A 371 -12.17 13.70 0.34
N VAL A 372 -11.07 13.50 -0.39
CA VAL A 372 -9.74 14.03 -0.01
C VAL A 372 -9.75 15.56 -0.01
N GLN A 373 -10.36 16.18 -1.03
CA GLN A 373 -10.47 17.64 -1.08
C GLN A 373 -11.28 18.17 0.10
N ARG A 374 -12.46 17.61 0.37
CA ARG A 374 -13.31 17.97 1.51
C ARG A 374 -12.57 17.79 2.86
N PHE A 375 -11.79 16.72 3.00
CA PHE A 375 -10.97 16.48 4.20
C PHE A 375 -9.87 17.54 4.40
N ARG A 376 -9.31 18.07 3.33
CA ARG A 376 -8.29 19.15 3.38
C ARG A 376 -8.89 20.51 3.69
N ASP A 377 -10.10 20.73 3.23
CA ASP A 377 -10.84 22.00 3.43
C ASP A 377 -11.43 22.13 4.85
N GLY A 378 -11.50 21.02 5.64
CA GLY A 378 -11.99 20.98 7.02
C GLY A 378 -13.31 20.25 7.12
#